data_44a0606439cbf6ad2f35085be28e9a5d
#
_entry.id   44a0606439cbf6ad2f35085be28e9a5d
#
_cell.length_a   1.000
_cell.length_b   1.000
_cell.length_c   1.000
_cell.angle_alpha   90.00
_cell.angle_beta   90.00
_cell.angle_gamma   90.00
#
_symmetry.space_group_name_H-M   'P 1'
#
loop_
_entity.id
_entity.type
_entity.pdbx_description
1 polymer ?
#
loop_
_entity_poly.entity_id
_entity_poly.type
_entity_poly.pdbx_seq_one_letter_code
_entity_poly.pdbx_strand_id
1 'polypeptide(L)'
;MSYYQEIVAEYLRADRSIFMNHEFTIQLEHGVAQPKKCTSWISDIVAVDFRNRTVFLCEVTYSQTLSALIKRLKCWSDNWPDIVRALRRDSCVPDDFIVRPWVFIPESLIGLFVKKFQASRAEFEKKVPLITPLEMTAPWEYSTWNRCGEKSKAKYPIPLEMQA
;
A
#
# COMPACT_ATOMS: atom_id res chain seq x y z
N MET A 1 -6.17 14.15 5.14
CA MET A 1 -4.98 13.69 4.38
C MET A 1 -3.75 14.38 4.94
N SER A 2 -2.66 13.64 5.18
CA SER A 2 -1.39 14.23 5.65
C SER A 2 -0.54 14.72 4.47
N TYR A 3 0.42 15.61 4.75
CA TYR A 3 1.37 16.09 3.73
C TYR A 3 2.08 14.95 2.98
N TYR A 4 2.50 13.91 3.69
CA TYR A 4 3.16 12.76 3.06
C TYR A 4 2.22 11.91 2.20
N GLN A 5 0.95 11.80 2.57
CA GLN A 5 -0.04 11.12 1.75
C GLN A 5 -0.28 11.85 0.42
N GLU A 6 -0.24 13.20 0.43
CA GLU A 6 -0.35 13.99 -0.80
C GLU A 6 0.86 13.78 -1.71
N ILE A 7 2.08 13.78 -1.16
CA ILE A 7 3.30 13.50 -1.94
C ILE A 7 3.23 12.10 -2.58
N VAL A 8 2.86 11.08 -1.82
CA VAL A 8 2.70 9.72 -2.33
C VAL A 8 1.61 9.66 -3.41
N ALA A 9 0.50 10.38 -3.23
CA ALA A 9 -0.54 10.45 -4.24
C ALA A 9 -0.02 11.04 -5.56
N GLU A 10 0.76 12.11 -5.52
CA GLU A 10 1.37 12.68 -6.73
C GLU A 10 2.40 11.72 -7.38
N TYR A 11 3.18 11.01 -6.55
CA TYR A 11 4.07 9.96 -7.04
C TYR A 11 3.30 8.85 -7.79
N LEU A 12 2.20 8.37 -7.24
CA LEU A 12 1.36 7.36 -7.88
C LEU A 12 0.69 7.88 -9.16
N ARG A 13 0.20 9.14 -9.17
CA ARG A 13 -0.38 9.79 -10.35
C ARG A 13 0.60 9.99 -11.50
N ALA A 14 1.91 10.00 -11.21
CA ALA A 14 2.93 10.07 -12.24
C ALA A 14 2.88 8.89 -13.22
N ASP A 15 2.40 7.73 -12.78
CA ASP A 15 2.11 6.59 -13.66
C ASP A 15 0.63 6.64 -14.10
N ARG A 16 0.41 6.93 -15.38
CA ARG A 16 -0.94 7.03 -15.96
C ARG A 16 -1.74 5.73 -15.97
N SER A 17 -1.12 4.60 -15.70
CA SER A 17 -1.81 3.31 -15.57
C SER A 17 -2.39 3.07 -14.18
N ILE A 18 -2.07 3.96 -13.21
CA ILE A 18 -2.54 3.87 -11.85
C ILE A 18 -3.75 4.79 -11.62
N PHE A 19 -4.82 4.21 -11.13
CA PHE A 19 -5.99 4.93 -10.63
C PHE A 19 -6.05 4.76 -9.11
N MET A 20 -6.46 5.79 -8.39
CA MET A 20 -6.43 5.76 -6.94
C MET A 20 -7.65 6.38 -6.29
N ASN A 21 -7.92 5.94 -5.06
CA ASN A 21 -8.87 6.53 -4.15
C ASN A 21 -8.21 6.73 -2.78
N HIS A 22 -8.48 7.86 -2.14
CA HIS A 22 -7.92 8.23 -0.84
C HIS A 22 -8.83 7.80 0.30
N GLU A 23 -8.23 7.48 1.45
CA GLU A 23 -8.95 7.17 2.70
C GLU A 23 -10.07 6.13 2.49
N PHE A 24 -9.74 5.08 1.73
CA PHE A 24 -10.71 4.05 1.37
C PHE A 24 -11.08 3.22 2.59
N THR A 25 -12.35 3.27 2.97
CA THR A 25 -12.88 2.46 4.07
C THR A 25 -13.23 1.06 3.57
N ILE A 26 -12.56 0.05 4.12
CA ILE A 26 -12.84 -1.36 3.83
C ILE A 26 -14.00 -1.80 4.71
N GLN A 27 -15.15 -2.10 4.11
CA GLN A 27 -16.35 -2.57 4.82
C GLN A 27 -16.39 -4.10 4.77
N LEU A 28 -16.05 -4.77 5.86
CA LEU A 28 -16.28 -6.21 5.99
C LEU A 28 -17.78 -6.48 6.03
N GLU A 29 -18.19 -7.69 5.59
CA GLU A 29 -19.62 -8.06 5.44
C GLU A 29 -20.43 -7.81 6.71
N HIS A 30 -21.68 -7.36 6.53
CA HIS A 30 -22.64 -7.21 7.61
C HIS A 30 -22.83 -8.53 8.36
N GLY A 31 -22.62 -8.52 9.67
CA GLY A 31 -22.78 -9.67 10.56
C GLY A 31 -21.50 -10.32 11.02
N VAL A 32 -20.37 -10.05 10.41
CA VAL A 32 -19.09 -10.38 11.02
C VAL A 32 -18.73 -9.25 11.97
N ALA A 33 -18.78 -9.53 13.28
CA ALA A 33 -18.34 -8.57 14.28
C ALA A 33 -16.93 -8.11 13.90
N GLN A 34 -16.79 -6.82 13.58
CA GLN A 34 -15.47 -6.26 13.30
C GLN A 34 -14.54 -6.64 14.45
N PRO A 35 -13.40 -7.26 14.19
CA PRO A 35 -12.54 -7.72 15.26
C PRO A 35 -12.23 -6.55 16.19
N LYS A 36 -12.63 -6.66 17.47
CA LYS A 36 -12.47 -5.60 18.49
C LYS A 36 -11.03 -5.10 18.63
N LYS A 37 -10.05 -5.82 18.07
CA LYS A 37 -8.62 -5.51 18.10
C LYS A 37 -8.15 -4.64 16.93
N CYS A 38 -8.96 -4.48 15.88
CA CYS A 38 -8.59 -3.72 14.71
C CYS A 38 -9.37 -2.40 14.68
N THR A 39 -8.71 -1.31 14.96
CA THR A 39 -9.35 0.00 15.11
C THR A 39 -9.43 0.79 13.80
N SER A 40 -8.84 0.31 12.71
CA SER A 40 -8.86 1.03 11.44
C SER A 40 -8.92 0.08 10.25
N TRP A 41 -10.03 0.11 9.55
CA TRP A 41 -10.26 -0.53 8.26
C TRP A 41 -10.16 0.49 7.13
N ILE A 42 -9.36 1.54 7.33
CA ILE A 42 -9.13 2.58 6.33
C ILE A 42 -7.72 2.39 5.79
N SER A 43 -7.61 2.23 4.47
CA SER A 43 -6.33 2.36 3.77
C SER A 43 -6.10 3.83 3.41
N ASP A 44 -4.89 4.32 3.59
CA ASP A 44 -4.56 5.71 3.24
C ASP A 44 -4.83 5.99 1.76
N ILE A 45 -4.45 5.05 0.89
CA ILE A 45 -4.71 5.10 -0.55
C ILE A 45 -4.97 3.68 -1.04
N VAL A 46 -6.00 3.50 -1.86
CA VAL A 46 -6.15 2.32 -2.72
C VAL A 46 -5.72 2.70 -4.12
N ALA A 47 -4.73 2.00 -4.66
CA ALA A 47 -4.22 2.23 -6.01
C ALA A 47 -4.45 0.99 -6.89
N VAL A 48 -5.01 1.18 -8.08
CA VAL A 48 -5.27 0.12 -9.04
C VAL A 48 -4.34 0.30 -10.23
N ASP A 49 -3.46 -0.66 -10.44
CA ASP A 49 -2.56 -0.74 -11.59
C ASP A 49 -3.15 -1.67 -12.64
N PHE A 50 -3.74 -1.11 -13.66
CA PHE A 50 -4.35 -1.87 -14.75
C PHE A 50 -3.33 -2.56 -15.65
N ARG A 51 -2.11 -2.04 -15.74
CA ARG A 51 -1.03 -2.65 -16.54
C ARG A 51 -0.59 -3.99 -15.95
N ASN A 52 -0.41 -4.01 -14.62
CA ASN A 52 0.06 -5.19 -13.90
C ASN A 52 -1.07 -5.96 -13.20
N ARG A 53 -2.33 -5.58 -13.40
CA ARG A 53 -3.51 -6.19 -12.78
C ARG A 53 -3.35 -6.35 -11.27
N THR A 54 -2.97 -5.26 -10.62
CA THR A 54 -2.70 -5.28 -9.18
C THR A 54 -3.45 -4.15 -8.50
N VAL A 55 -4.03 -4.46 -7.35
CA VAL A 55 -4.62 -3.50 -6.42
C VAL A 55 -3.70 -3.38 -5.22
N PHE A 56 -3.28 -2.17 -4.93
CA PHE A 56 -2.44 -1.87 -3.79
C PHE A 56 -3.26 -1.23 -2.67
N LEU A 57 -3.13 -1.77 -1.47
CA LEU A 57 -3.54 -1.10 -0.24
C LEU A 57 -2.32 -0.36 0.31
N CYS A 58 -2.30 0.94 0.11
CA CYS A 58 -1.16 1.78 0.42
C CYS A 58 -1.27 2.35 1.82
N GLU A 59 -0.19 2.27 2.58
CA GLU A 59 -0.02 2.87 3.91
C GLU A 59 1.17 3.82 3.90
N VAL A 60 0.94 5.03 4.38
CA VAL A 60 1.94 6.09 4.40
C VAL A 60 2.20 6.52 5.84
N THR A 61 3.42 6.38 6.33
CA THR A 61 3.75 6.82 7.68
C THR A 61 5.16 7.37 7.81
N TYR A 62 5.30 8.38 8.62
CA TYR A 62 6.57 8.97 9.06
C TYR A 62 6.87 8.64 10.54
N SER A 63 6.08 7.76 11.15
CA SER A 63 6.25 7.40 12.56
C SER A 63 7.53 6.62 12.80
N GLN A 64 8.36 7.12 13.71
CA GLN A 64 9.66 6.51 14.07
C GLN A 64 9.53 5.09 14.66
N THR A 65 8.39 4.77 15.27
CA THR A 65 8.21 3.46 15.91
C THR A 65 7.61 2.41 14.98
N LEU A 66 6.92 2.82 13.92
CA LEU A 66 6.14 1.96 13.00
C LEU A 66 5.09 1.06 13.69
N SER A 67 4.84 1.24 14.98
CA SER A 67 4.02 0.31 15.76
C SER A 67 2.56 0.26 15.28
N ALA A 68 2.00 1.41 14.91
CA ALA A 68 0.63 1.50 14.37
C ALA A 68 0.54 0.81 13.01
N LEU A 69 1.53 1.02 12.13
CA LEU A 69 1.60 0.38 10.82
C LEU A 69 1.67 -1.15 10.94
N ILE A 70 2.59 -1.67 11.75
CA ILE A 70 2.74 -3.12 11.95
C ILE A 70 1.46 -3.74 12.52
N LYS A 71 0.83 -3.07 13.51
CA LYS A 71 -0.45 -3.52 14.06
C LYS A 71 -1.55 -3.57 13.00
N ARG A 72 -1.62 -2.57 12.11
CA ARG A 72 -2.59 -2.52 11.01
C ARG A 72 -2.34 -3.64 10.00
N LEU A 73 -1.10 -3.81 9.54
CA LEU A 73 -0.74 -4.89 8.63
C LEU A 73 -1.02 -6.27 9.22
N LYS A 74 -0.75 -6.49 10.51
CA LYS A 74 -1.09 -7.74 11.18
C LYS A 74 -2.61 -7.95 11.22
N CYS A 75 -3.36 -6.92 11.52
CA CYS A 75 -4.82 -6.98 11.50
C CYS A 75 -5.37 -7.29 10.10
N TRP A 76 -4.81 -6.69 9.07
CA TRP A 76 -5.17 -7.00 7.69
C TRP A 76 -4.83 -8.47 7.35
N SER A 77 -3.64 -8.91 7.71
CA SER A 77 -3.22 -10.29 7.49
C SER A 77 -4.18 -11.30 8.11
N ASP A 78 -4.61 -11.06 9.36
CA ASP A 78 -5.52 -11.95 10.08
C ASP A 78 -6.94 -12.00 9.47
N ASN A 79 -7.28 -11.03 8.61
CA ASN A 79 -8.60 -10.91 7.97
C ASN A 79 -8.48 -10.79 6.44
N TRP A 80 -7.35 -11.21 5.86
CA TRP A 80 -7.02 -10.94 4.47
C TRP A 80 -8.06 -11.42 3.45
N PRO A 81 -8.60 -12.65 3.54
CA PRO A 81 -9.62 -13.11 2.60
C PRO A 81 -10.89 -12.24 2.60
N ASP A 82 -11.30 -11.75 3.77
CA ASP A 82 -12.48 -10.89 3.92
C ASP A 82 -12.22 -9.49 3.38
N ILE A 83 -11.01 -8.96 3.57
CA ILE A 83 -10.56 -7.69 3.01
C ILE A 83 -10.57 -7.75 1.48
N VAL A 84 -9.98 -8.79 0.89
CA VAL A 84 -9.94 -8.97 -0.57
C VAL A 84 -11.36 -9.09 -1.14
N ARG A 85 -12.23 -9.83 -0.48
CA ARG A 85 -13.63 -9.98 -0.89
C ARG A 85 -14.39 -8.64 -0.83
N ALA A 86 -14.26 -7.90 0.29
CA ALA A 86 -14.88 -6.60 0.47
C ALA A 86 -14.37 -5.59 -0.58
N LEU A 87 -13.07 -5.56 -0.82
CA LEU A 87 -12.46 -4.68 -1.81
C LEU A 87 -13.02 -4.96 -3.21
N ARG A 88 -13.07 -6.23 -3.64
CA ARG A 88 -13.61 -6.63 -4.94
C ARG A 88 -15.09 -6.26 -5.09
N ARG A 89 -15.88 -6.52 -4.06
CA ARG A 89 -17.30 -6.15 -4.04
C ARG A 89 -17.52 -4.65 -4.20
N ASP A 90 -16.77 -3.84 -3.45
CA ASP A 90 -17.04 -2.40 -3.33
C ASP A 90 -16.37 -1.58 -4.46
N SER A 91 -15.24 -2.05 -4.99
CA SER A 91 -14.51 -1.36 -6.07
C SER A 91 -14.76 -1.94 -7.46
N CYS A 92 -15.49 -3.06 -7.57
CA CYS A 92 -15.73 -3.78 -8.83
C CYS A 92 -14.43 -4.15 -9.58
N VAL A 93 -13.31 -4.30 -8.85
CA VAL A 93 -12.06 -4.77 -9.44
C VAL A 93 -12.20 -6.24 -9.85
N PRO A 94 -11.75 -6.62 -11.06
CA PRO A 94 -11.82 -7.99 -11.54
C PRO A 94 -11.11 -8.99 -10.61
N ASP A 95 -11.62 -10.23 -10.55
CA ASP A 95 -11.12 -11.27 -9.66
C ASP A 95 -9.69 -11.73 -9.97
N ASP A 96 -9.23 -11.52 -11.20
CA ASP A 96 -7.88 -11.84 -11.64
C ASP A 96 -6.82 -10.80 -11.21
N PHE A 97 -7.25 -9.70 -10.58
CA PHE A 97 -6.31 -8.73 -10.02
C PHE A 97 -5.75 -9.23 -8.69
N ILE A 98 -4.44 -9.11 -8.54
CA ILE A 98 -3.75 -9.42 -7.29
C ILE A 98 -3.94 -8.25 -6.31
N VAL A 99 -4.31 -8.55 -5.07
CA VAL A 99 -4.34 -7.53 -4.00
C VAL A 99 -3.07 -7.63 -3.18
N ARG A 100 -2.44 -6.48 -2.90
CA ARG A 100 -1.16 -6.44 -2.20
C ARG A 100 -0.99 -5.17 -1.36
N PRO A 101 -0.47 -5.25 -0.13
CA PRO A 101 -0.08 -4.06 0.62
C PRO A 101 1.14 -3.37 -0.01
N TRP A 102 1.15 -2.03 0.07
CA TRP A 102 2.27 -1.19 -0.35
C TRP A 102 2.54 -0.13 0.72
N VAL A 103 3.76 -0.09 1.23
CA VAL A 103 4.13 0.73 2.37
C VAL A 103 5.11 1.82 1.94
N PHE A 104 4.81 3.04 2.33
CA PHE A 104 5.66 4.21 2.11
C PHE A 104 6.16 4.71 3.47
N ILE A 105 7.45 4.55 3.73
CA ILE A 105 8.12 4.89 4.98
C ILE A 105 9.47 5.54 4.72
N PRO A 106 10.05 6.30 5.67
CA PRO A 106 11.41 6.80 5.54
C PRO A 106 12.43 5.67 5.28
N GLU A 107 13.41 5.92 4.40
CA GLU A 107 14.45 4.96 4.06
C GLU A 107 15.17 4.42 5.30
N SER A 108 15.47 5.30 6.25
CA SER A 108 16.11 4.94 7.53
C SER A 108 15.34 3.95 8.39
N LEU A 109 14.04 3.77 8.14
CA LEU A 109 13.16 2.87 8.90
C LEU A 109 12.89 1.53 8.20
N ILE A 110 13.39 1.31 6.99
CA ILE A 110 13.15 0.06 6.25
C ILE A 110 13.66 -1.15 7.02
N GLY A 111 14.88 -1.11 7.55
CA GLY A 111 15.44 -2.21 8.35
C GLY A 111 14.61 -2.50 9.61
N LEU A 112 14.12 -1.46 10.28
CA LEU A 112 13.21 -1.62 11.43
C LEU A 112 11.88 -2.23 11.01
N PHE A 113 11.33 -1.81 9.87
CA PHE A 113 10.09 -2.35 9.32
C PHE A 113 10.22 -3.85 9.04
N VAL A 114 11.25 -4.25 8.30
CA VAL A 114 11.48 -5.67 7.96
C VAL A 114 11.53 -6.52 9.22
N LYS A 115 12.34 -6.11 10.21
CA LYS A 115 12.45 -6.84 11.48
C LYS A 115 11.11 -6.98 12.20
N LYS A 116 10.36 -5.89 12.32
CA LYS A 116 9.06 -5.90 13.02
C LYS A 116 7.99 -6.65 12.24
N PHE A 117 7.99 -6.54 10.90
CA PHE A 117 7.05 -7.25 10.05
C PHE A 117 7.25 -8.76 10.16
N GLN A 118 8.47 -9.26 10.05
CA GLN A 118 8.81 -10.67 10.26
C GLN A 118 8.39 -11.17 11.64
N ALA A 119 8.67 -10.39 12.69
CA ALA A 119 8.27 -10.74 14.06
C ALA A 119 6.74 -10.79 14.23
N SER A 120 5.98 -10.01 13.45
CA SER A 120 4.52 -10.00 13.51
C SER A 120 3.87 -11.26 12.93
N ARG A 121 4.59 -12.03 12.12
CA ARG A 121 4.07 -13.18 11.35
C ARG A 121 2.84 -12.82 10.49
N ALA A 122 2.82 -11.61 9.94
CA ALA A 122 1.79 -11.21 9.00
C ALA A 122 2.07 -11.82 7.62
N GLU A 123 1.04 -12.35 6.97
CA GLU A 123 1.12 -13.01 5.67
C GLU A 123 -0.02 -12.54 4.76
N PHE A 124 0.26 -12.36 3.45
CA PHE A 124 -0.68 -11.90 2.45
C PHE A 124 -0.65 -12.80 1.21
N GLU A 125 -1.29 -13.97 1.29
CA GLU A 125 -1.36 -14.94 0.18
C GLU A 125 0.01 -15.20 -0.49
N LYS A 126 1.04 -15.43 0.32
CA LYS A 126 2.44 -15.59 -0.12
C LYS A 126 3.06 -14.34 -0.76
N LYS A 127 2.48 -13.17 -0.58
CA LYS A 127 3.05 -11.89 -0.99
C LYS A 127 3.58 -11.15 0.24
N VAL A 128 4.68 -10.46 0.07
CA VAL A 128 5.15 -9.50 1.06
C VAL A 128 4.71 -8.10 0.66
N PRO A 129 4.53 -7.17 1.61
CA PRO A 129 4.26 -5.78 1.26
C PRO A 129 5.35 -5.21 0.35
N LEU A 130 4.97 -4.39 -0.61
CA LEU A 130 5.95 -3.54 -1.29
C LEU A 130 6.40 -2.44 -0.34
N ILE A 131 7.64 -2.00 -0.50
CA ILE A 131 8.17 -0.87 0.26
C ILE A 131 8.76 0.14 -0.71
N THR A 132 8.38 1.40 -0.53
CA THR A 132 9.01 2.53 -1.20
C THR A 132 9.48 3.54 -0.16
N PRO A 133 10.75 3.94 -0.17
CA PRO A 133 11.22 5.05 0.65
C PRO A 133 10.44 6.32 0.34
N LEU A 134 10.02 7.06 1.36
CA LEU A 134 9.35 8.36 1.18
C LEU A 134 10.24 9.35 0.41
N GLU A 135 11.54 9.27 0.60
CA GLU A 135 12.52 10.08 -0.11
C GLU A 135 12.47 9.88 -1.63
N MET A 136 12.10 8.67 -2.09
CA MET A 136 11.91 8.38 -3.52
C MET A 136 10.60 8.93 -4.09
N THR A 137 9.67 9.33 -3.25
CA THR A 137 8.38 9.91 -3.69
C THR A 137 8.43 11.43 -3.82
N ALA A 138 9.56 12.06 -3.49
CA ALA A 138 9.72 13.50 -3.61
C ALA A 138 9.59 13.97 -5.06
N PRO A 139 8.87 15.07 -5.34
CA PRO A 139 8.55 15.48 -6.72
C PRO A 139 9.77 15.71 -7.63
N TRP A 140 10.91 16.08 -7.08
CA TRP A 140 12.14 16.30 -7.85
C TRP A 140 12.79 15.01 -8.36
N GLU A 141 12.54 13.87 -7.73
CA GLU A 141 13.10 12.57 -8.12
C GLU A 141 12.45 12.00 -9.39
N TYR A 142 11.22 12.41 -9.68
CA TYR A 142 10.46 11.98 -10.86
C TYR A 142 9.92 13.16 -11.70
N SER A 143 10.58 14.28 -11.63
CA SER A 143 10.22 15.47 -12.43
C SER A 143 10.17 15.24 -13.94
N THR A 144 10.78 14.14 -14.41
CA THR A 144 10.77 13.73 -15.81
C THR A 144 9.41 13.25 -16.31
N TRP A 145 8.49 12.84 -15.42
CA TRP A 145 7.15 12.43 -15.83
C TRP A 145 6.33 13.57 -16.43
N ASN A 146 6.71 14.79 -16.12
CA ASN A 146 6.10 16.01 -16.64
C ASN A 146 6.58 16.35 -18.05
N ARG A 147 7.60 15.67 -18.55
CA ARG A 147 8.12 15.89 -19.90
C ARG A 147 7.38 15.01 -20.89
N CYS A 148 6.71 15.64 -21.85
CA CYS A 148 6.01 14.94 -22.93
C CYS A 148 6.87 13.83 -23.55
N GLY A 149 6.40 12.60 -23.56
CA GLY A 149 6.93 11.49 -24.33
C GLY A 149 7.98 10.60 -23.66
N GLU A 150 8.59 10.99 -22.55
CA GLU A 150 9.41 10.05 -21.80
C GLU A 150 8.51 9.23 -20.89
N LYS A 151 8.43 7.91 -21.17
CA LYS A 151 7.80 6.96 -20.26
C LYS A 151 8.47 7.13 -18.92
N SER A 152 7.74 7.63 -17.95
CA SER A 152 8.18 7.62 -16.58
C SER A 152 8.69 6.21 -16.27
N LYS A 153 9.97 6.11 -16.01
CA LYS A 153 10.54 4.93 -15.35
C LYS A 153 10.16 5.01 -13.88
N ALA A 154 8.86 5.16 -13.60
CA ALA A 154 8.35 4.92 -12.27
C ALA A 154 8.75 3.49 -11.96
N LYS A 155 9.90 3.35 -11.31
CA LYS A 155 10.40 2.06 -10.87
C LYS A 155 9.38 1.59 -9.86
N TYR A 156 8.64 0.55 -10.22
CA TYR A 156 7.86 -0.16 -9.25
C TYR A 156 8.78 -0.51 -8.09
N PRO A 157 8.36 -0.27 -6.86
CA PRO A 157 9.20 -0.52 -5.71
C PRO A 157 9.68 -1.97 -5.75
N ILE A 158 10.95 -2.15 -5.48
CA ILE A 158 11.58 -3.48 -5.44
C ILE A 158 10.91 -4.27 -4.31
N PRO A 159 10.35 -5.45 -4.58
CA PRO A 159 9.83 -6.31 -3.54
C PRO A 159 10.88 -6.62 -2.48
N LEU A 160 10.48 -6.75 -1.22
CA LEU A 160 11.37 -7.14 -0.11
C LEU A 160 12.22 -8.38 -0.42
N GLU A 161 11.66 -9.32 -1.17
CA GLU A 161 12.32 -10.56 -1.60
C GLU A 161 13.56 -10.33 -2.46
N MET A 162 13.65 -9.16 -3.12
CA MET A 162 14.76 -8.82 -4.02
C MET A 162 15.76 -7.84 -3.36
N GLN A 163 15.53 -7.47 -2.11
CA GLN A 163 16.42 -6.59 -1.34
C GLN A 163 17.38 -7.38 -0.44
N ALA A 164 17.38 -8.71 -0.51
CA ALA A 164 18.25 -9.59 0.27
C ALA A 164 19.64 -9.75 -0.36
#